data_14e2dc7bbd1bfc0704b345f115d3a1e5
#
_entry.id   14e2dc7bbd1bfc0704b345f115d3a1e5
#
_cell.length_a   1.000
_cell.length_b   1.000
_cell.length_c   1.000
_cell.angle_alpha   90.00
_cell.angle_beta   90.00
_cell.angle_gamma   90.00
#
_symmetry.space_group_name_H-M   'P 1'
#
loop_
_entity.id
_entity.type
_entity.pdbx_description
1 polymer ?
#
loop_
_entity_poly.entity_id
_entity_poly.type
_entity_poly.pdbx_seq_one_letter_code
_entity_poly.pdbx_strand_id
1 'polypeptide(L)'
;MMMGSMIVHLTQLRSLSECLALSSRAGMVCLGMVVMLWFVGTLAFAQGRFTDVLVSVVKDKVIAVTGVGQSEIDLAVGETVVSSKAHGLTALAITSTRLLGFSSQLRHWGEQTLETDEHVNTSQVLREFCVVATDQHLYGFQETLAHWTSEALGGSERVQEVRAHGHLALAVTTERLVGFSAFMSGFHAMPLQGDELVQGIEQTGDAFLVKTSRRTLMFRSRMSGWTEMS
;
A
#
# COMPACT_ATOMS: atom_id res chain seq x y z
N MET A 1 27.54 62.30 -17.22
CA MET A 1 26.58 62.05 -16.15
C MET A 1 26.80 60.64 -15.61
N MET A 2 27.99 60.37 -15.04
CA MET A 2 28.42 59.08 -14.54
C MET A 2 29.51 59.28 -13.50
N MET A 3 29.18 59.79 -12.28
CA MET A 3 30.13 59.96 -11.17
C MET A 3 29.44 59.88 -9.78
N GLY A 4 28.34 59.22 -9.68
CA GLY A 4 27.59 59.09 -8.42
C GLY A 4 27.55 57.68 -7.75
N SER A 5 28.02 56.62 -8.42
CA SER A 5 27.80 55.26 -7.94
C SER A 5 29.05 54.60 -7.25
N MET A 6 30.15 55.28 -7.19
CA MET A 6 31.38 54.71 -6.64
C MET A 6 31.71 55.07 -5.18
N ILE A 7 30.99 55.98 -4.60
CA ILE A 7 31.24 56.46 -3.20
C ILE A 7 30.46 55.65 -2.16
N VAL A 8 29.34 55.00 -2.54
CA VAL A 8 28.52 54.22 -1.60
C VAL A 8 29.12 52.86 -1.24
N HIS A 9 30.02 52.32 -2.11
CA HIS A 9 30.62 51.00 -1.86
C HIS A 9 31.84 51.02 -0.93
N LEU A 10 32.46 52.19 -0.72
CA LEU A 10 33.66 52.30 0.13
C LEU A 10 33.29 52.56 1.61
N THR A 11 32.09 53.04 1.91
CA THR A 11 31.64 53.23 3.28
C THR A 11 31.16 51.93 3.94
N GLN A 12 30.73 50.94 3.18
CA GLN A 12 30.30 49.63 3.72
C GLN A 12 31.51 48.73 4.10
N LEU A 13 32.64 48.88 3.45
CA LEU A 13 33.86 48.09 3.77
C LEU A 13 34.58 48.55 5.02
N ARG A 14 34.35 49.80 5.47
CA ARG A 14 34.93 50.30 6.71
C ARG A 14 34.20 49.84 7.97
N SER A 15 32.90 49.52 7.89
CA SER A 15 32.15 49.06 9.04
C SER A 15 32.41 47.57 9.36
N LEU A 16 32.86 46.78 8.39
CA LEU A 16 33.21 45.39 8.56
C LEU A 16 34.59 45.14 9.17
N SER A 17 35.53 46.09 9.03
CA SER A 17 36.86 45.98 9.62
C SER A 17 36.89 46.34 11.10
N GLU A 18 35.98 47.18 11.60
CA GLU A 18 35.94 47.55 13.03
C GLU A 18 35.24 46.49 13.88
N CYS A 19 34.36 45.66 13.31
CA CYS A 19 33.75 44.53 14.04
C CYS A 19 34.72 43.32 14.23
N LEU A 20 35.82 43.27 13.48
CA LEU A 20 36.78 42.17 13.60
C LEU A 20 37.88 42.37 14.67
N ALA A 21 37.90 43.55 15.30
CA ALA A 21 38.97 43.91 16.27
C ALA A 21 38.52 43.80 17.75
N LEU A 22 37.24 43.46 18.03
CA LEU A 22 36.78 43.29 19.40
C LEU A 22 36.48 41.81 19.70
N SER A 23 37.40 41.21 20.42
CA SER A 23 37.27 39.99 21.23
C SER A 23 37.27 38.66 20.45
N SER A 24 38.41 38.05 20.38
CA SER A 24 38.67 36.69 19.91
C SER A 24 37.97 35.56 20.68
N ARG A 25 37.20 35.88 21.72
CA ARG A 25 36.39 34.91 22.49
C ARG A 25 34.92 34.91 22.14
N ALA A 26 34.36 36.02 21.66
CA ALA A 26 32.95 36.10 21.27
C ALA A 26 32.73 35.55 19.85
N GLY A 27 33.67 35.70 18.93
CA GLY A 27 33.58 35.18 17.54
C GLY A 27 33.56 33.66 17.44
N MET A 28 34.25 32.98 18.37
CA MET A 28 34.26 31.51 18.35
C MET A 28 32.94 30.88 18.84
N VAL A 29 32.22 31.57 19.72
CA VAL A 29 30.91 31.12 20.23
C VAL A 29 29.82 31.33 19.16
N CYS A 30 29.86 32.47 18.43
CA CYS A 30 28.90 32.72 17.35
C CYS A 30 29.09 31.79 16.15
N LEU A 31 30.34 31.49 15.77
CA LEU A 31 30.62 30.57 14.69
C LEU A 31 30.18 29.12 15.02
N GLY A 32 30.40 28.68 16.27
CA GLY A 32 29.92 27.41 16.78
C GLY A 32 28.39 27.30 16.79
N MET A 33 27.68 28.38 17.13
CA MET A 33 26.22 28.41 17.18
C MET A 33 25.59 28.40 15.78
N VAL A 34 26.19 29.06 14.79
CA VAL A 34 25.72 29.06 13.41
C VAL A 34 25.96 27.68 12.77
N VAL A 35 27.08 27.03 13.03
CA VAL A 35 27.38 25.68 12.54
C VAL A 35 26.44 24.65 13.21
N MET A 36 26.12 24.80 14.50
CA MET A 36 25.16 23.94 15.18
C MET A 36 23.73 24.12 14.63
N LEU A 37 23.31 25.34 14.33
CA LEU A 37 22.01 25.61 13.70
C LEU A 37 21.91 25.02 12.29
N TRP A 38 23.01 25.00 11.52
CA TRP A 38 23.05 24.34 10.21
C TRP A 38 22.98 22.82 10.32
N PHE A 39 23.62 22.22 11.32
CA PHE A 39 23.54 20.77 11.54
C PHE A 39 22.15 20.32 12.05
N VAL A 40 21.48 21.10 12.87
CA VAL A 40 20.12 20.79 13.32
C VAL A 40 19.11 20.95 12.16
N GLY A 41 19.32 21.95 11.30
CA GLY A 41 18.47 22.15 10.11
C GLY A 41 18.59 21.03 9.07
N THR A 42 19.77 20.44 8.89
CA THR A 42 19.99 19.35 7.92
C THR A 42 19.44 17.99 8.41
N LEU A 43 19.34 17.78 9.73
CA LEU A 43 18.72 16.58 10.29
C LEU A 43 17.18 16.58 10.15
N ALA A 44 16.56 17.76 10.08
CA ALA A 44 15.10 17.85 9.89
C ALA A 44 14.62 17.55 8.47
N PHE A 45 15.50 17.58 7.45
CA PHE A 45 15.14 17.28 6.06
C PHE A 45 15.35 15.81 5.65
N ALA A 46 15.94 14.99 6.52
CA ALA A 46 16.19 13.57 6.25
C ALA A 46 15.05 12.65 6.76
N GLN A 47 13.91 13.18 7.17
CA GLN A 47 12.70 12.38 7.33
C GLN A 47 12.15 12.07 5.93
N GLY A 48 12.76 11.12 5.26
CA GLY A 48 12.13 10.44 4.13
C GLY A 48 10.74 10.00 4.59
N ARG A 49 9.69 10.57 4.01
CA ARG A 49 8.33 10.06 4.21
C ARG A 49 8.35 8.65 3.68
N PHE A 50 8.43 7.66 4.57
CA PHE A 50 8.14 6.29 4.20
C PHE A 50 6.71 6.30 3.68
N THR A 51 6.55 6.13 2.39
CA THR A 51 5.23 6.01 1.76
C THR A 51 4.67 4.61 1.96
N ASP A 52 5.55 3.65 2.26
CA ASP A 52 5.20 2.25 2.40
C ASP A 52 4.91 1.90 3.86
N VAL A 53 3.89 1.07 4.05
CA VAL A 53 3.55 0.50 5.35
C VAL A 53 4.54 -0.61 5.70
N LEU A 54 4.95 -0.64 6.94
CA LEU A 54 5.64 -1.79 7.53
C LEU A 54 4.70 -2.48 8.51
N VAL A 55 4.69 -3.80 8.52
CA VAL A 55 3.91 -4.58 9.47
C VAL A 55 4.84 -5.41 10.35
N SER A 56 4.57 -5.43 11.64
CA SER A 56 5.31 -6.19 12.65
C SER A 56 4.35 -6.88 13.60
N VAL A 57 4.75 -8.05 14.09
CA VAL A 57 4.00 -8.81 15.08
C VAL A 57 4.80 -8.81 16.38
N VAL A 58 4.22 -8.28 17.45
CA VAL A 58 4.88 -8.17 18.75
C VAL A 58 3.96 -8.73 19.84
N LYS A 59 4.33 -9.89 20.38
CA LYS A 59 3.52 -10.60 21.39
C LYS A 59 2.10 -10.87 20.89
N ASP A 60 1.14 -10.18 21.49
CA ASP A 60 -0.30 -10.28 21.30
C ASP A 60 -0.86 -9.16 20.40
N LYS A 61 0.00 -8.49 19.63
CA LYS A 61 -0.39 -7.36 18.77
C LYS A 61 0.18 -7.44 17.38
N VAL A 62 -0.57 -6.96 16.41
CA VAL A 62 -0.08 -6.62 15.08
C VAL A 62 0.03 -5.10 14.98
N ILE A 63 1.18 -4.63 14.56
CA ILE A 63 1.52 -3.21 14.49
C ILE A 63 1.81 -2.83 13.04
N ALA A 64 1.09 -1.85 12.52
CA ALA A 64 1.40 -1.20 11.25
C ALA A 64 2.13 0.12 11.54
N VAL A 65 3.27 0.32 10.89
CA VAL A 65 4.07 1.55 10.99
C VAL A 65 4.05 2.26 9.65
N THR A 66 3.76 3.54 9.66
CA THR A 66 3.74 4.43 8.51
C THR A 66 4.67 5.63 8.74
N GLY A 67 4.94 6.42 7.73
CA GLY A 67 5.73 7.65 7.87
C GLY A 67 5.12 8.73 8.78
N VAL A 68 3.86 8.55 9.19
CA VAL A 68 3.12 9.52 10.04
C VAL A 68 2.71 8.95 11.40
N GLY A 69 3.06 7.71 11.70
CA GLY A 69 2.75 7.08 12.99
C GLY A 69 2.54 5.58 12.91
N GLN A 70 2.11 5.01 14.01
CA GLN A 70 1.78 3.59 14.12
C GLN A 70 0.32 3.37 14.49
N SER A 71 -0.20 2.23 14.12
CA SER A 71 -1.52 1.72 14.52
C SER A 71 -1.37 0.27 14.94
N GLU A 72 -2.00 -0.11 16.02
CA GLU A 72 -1.94 -1.46 16.56
C GLU A 72 -3.32 -2.10 16.66
N ILE A 73 -3.36 -3.40 16.58
CA ILE A 73 -4.55 -4.22 16.82
C ILE A 73 -4.18 -5.41 17.70
N ASP A 74 -4.99 -5.63 18.73
CA ASP A 74 -4.78 -6.71 19.66
C ASP A 74 -5.25 -8.06 19.07
N LEU A 75 -4.50 -9.11 19.33
CA LEU A 75 -4.89 -10.49 19.02
C LEU A 75 -5.78 -11.02 20.15
N ALA A 76 -6.75 -11.84 19.79
CA ALA A 76 -7.58 -12.54 20.76
C ALA A 76 -6.76 -13.59 21.53
N VAL A 77 -7.27 -14.01 22.69
CA VAL A 77 -6.61 -15.06 23.50
C VAL A 77 -6.52 -16.36 22.70
N GLY A 78 -5.30 -16.84 22.49
CA GLY A 78 -5.04 -18.05 21.69
C GLY A 78 -4.96 -17.82 20.18
N GLU A 79 -5.20 -16.60 19.71
CA GLU A 79 -5.02 -16.25 18.30
C GLU A 79 -3.54 -16.12 17.96
N THR A 80 -3.13 -16.68 16.83
CA THR A 80 -1.74 -16.64 16.36
C THR A 80 -1.68 -16.07 14.96
N VAL A 81 -0.64 -15.28 14.65
CA VAL A 81 -0.40 -14.77 13.30
C VAL A 81 0.28 -15.87 12.48
N VAL A 82 -0.35 -16.24 11.37
CA VAL A 82 0.14 -17.24 10.41
C VAL A 82 1.09 -16.58 9.40
N SER A 83 0.73 -15.40 8.92
CA SER A 83 1.59 -14.63 8.02
C SER A 83 1.27 -13.14 8.07
N SER A 84 2.25 -12.31 7.71
CA SER A 84 2.06 -10.88 7.54
C SER A 84 2.82 -10.37 6.33
N LYS A 85 2.21 -9.47 5.57
CA LYS A 85 2.78 -8.86 4.36
C LYS A 85 2.36 -7.40 4.30
N ALA A 86 3.21 -6.55 3.72
CA ALA A 86 2.87 -5.17 3.45
C ALA A 86 3.45 -4.73 2.11
N HIS A 87 2.71 -3.90 1.39
CA HIS A 87 3.16 -3.28 0.15
C HIS A 87 2.44 -1.95 -0.08
N GLY A 88 3.21 -0.89 -0.31
CA GLY A 88 2.68 0.45 -0.56
C GLY A 88 1.84 0.96 0.61
N LEU A 89 0.55 1.16 0.39
CA LEU A 89 -0.38 1.74 1.36
C LEU A 89 -1.15 0.68 2.19
N THR A 90 -0.95 -0.60 1.88
CA THR A 90 -1.75 -1.70 2.43
C THR A 90 -0.86 -2.69 3.19
N ALA A 91 -1.33 -3.16 4.34
CA ALA A 91 -0.77 -4.34 4.99
C ALA A 91 -1.86 -5.38 5.24
N LEU A 92 -1.44 -6.63 5.28
CA LEU A 92 -2.25 -7.81 5.56
C LEU A 92 -1.58 -8.62 6.66
N ALA A 93 -2.32 -8.94 7.70
CA ALA A 93 -1.95 -10.02 8.61
C ALA A 93 -3.05 -11.09 8.59
N ILE A 94 -2.63 -12.33 8.42
CA ILE A 94 -3.48 -13.51 8.43
C ILE A 94 -3.26 -14.19 9.78
N THR A 95 -4.32 -14.35 10.53
CA THR A 95 -4.28 -15.05 11.81
C THR A 95 -4.94 -16.42 11.70
N SER A 96 -4.95 -17.15 12.80
CA SER A 96 -5.63 -18.44 12.88
C SER A 96 -7.18 -18.32 12.78
N THR A 97 -7.75 -17.11 12.94
CA THR A 97 -9.21 -16.93 13.04
C THR A 97 -9.74 -15.79 12.20
N ARG A 98 -8.90 -14.88 11.71
CA ARG A 98 -9.34 -13.71 10.95
C ARG A 98 -8.26 -13.16 10.02
N LEU A 99 -8.70 -12.33 9.08
CA LEU A 99 -7.87 -11.51 8.20
C LEU A 99 -7.88 -10.09 8.74
N LEU A 100 -6.70 -9.48 8.85
CA LEU A 100 -6.51 -8.11 9.30
C LEU A 100 -5.91 -7.31 8.14
N GLY A 101 -6.69 -6.39 7.55
CA GLY A 101 -6.26 -5.48 6.50
C GLY A 101 -6.02 -4.10 7.07
N PHE A 102 -4.89 -3.48 6.76
CA PHE A 102 -4.56 -2.13 7.22
C PHE A 102 -4.58 -1.13 6.08
N SER A 103 -5.27 -0.01 6.32
CA SER A 103 -5.25 1.18 5.47
C SER A 103 -4.32 2.24 6.07
N SER A 104 -3.31 2.64 5.31
CA SER A 104 -2.41 3.72 5.73
C SER A 104 -3.08 5.10 5.65
N GLN A 105 -4.01 5.30 4.74
CA GLN A 105 -4.75 6.56 4.58
C GLN A 105 -5.69 6.80 5.76
N LEU A 106 -6.47 5.79 6.12
CA LEU A 106 -7.40 5.85 7.23
C LEU A 106 -6.74 5.54 8.59
N ARG A 107 -5.53 4.98 8.58
CA ARG A 107 -4.80 4.49 9.76
C ARG A 107 -5.65 3.54 10.59
N HIS A 108 -6.35 2.67 9.89
CA HIS A 108 -7.35 1.78 10.48
C HIS A 108 -7.14 0.34 10.01
N TRP A 109 -7.37 -0.60 10.94
CA TRP A 109 -7.43 -2.02 10.66
C TRP A 109 -8.87 -2.43 10.38
N GLY A 110 -9.11 -3.00 9.20
CA GLY A 110 -10.35 -3.72 8.90
C GLY A 110 -10.18 -5.19 9.23
N GLU A 111 -11.21 -5.80 9.80
CA GLU A 111 -11.20 -7.19 10.24
C GLU A 111 -12.21 -8.01 9.45
N GLN A 112 -11.84 -9.25 9.13
CA GLN A 112 -12.72 -10.24 8.53
C GLN A 112 -12.51 -11.58 9.21
N THR A 113 -13.51 -12.07 9.89
CA THR A 113 -13.46 -13.40 10.54
C THR A 113 -13.50 -14.49 9.47
N LEU A 114 -12.64 -15.49 9.63
CA LEU A 114 -12.65 -16.72 8.86
C LEU A 114 -13.71 -17.66 9.43
N GLU A 115 -14.32 -18.45 8.58
CA GLU A 115 -15.25 -19.49 9.03
C GLU A 115 -14.52 -20.65 9.71
N THR A 116 -15.26 -21.48 10.40
CA THR A 116 -14.69 -22.67 11.05
C THR A 116 -14.11 -23.60 9.98
N ASP A 117 -12.88 -24.06 10.22
CA ASP A 117 -12.14 -24.93 9.30
C ASP A 117 -11.83 -24.31 7.92
N GLU A 118 -11.94 -22.99 7.79
CA GLU A 118 -11.55 -22.26 6.59
C GLU A 118 -10.02 -22.09 6.52
N HIS A 119 -9.42 -22.49 5.40
CA HIS A 119 -7.98 -22.47 5.21
C HIS A 119 -7.56 -21.51 4.10
N VAL A 120 -6.60 -20.64 4.43
CA VAL A 120 -6.04 -19.73 3.43
C VAL A 120 -5.09 -20.48 2.51
N ASN A 121 -5.40 -20.44 1.21
CA ASN A 121 -4.59 -21.06 0.15
C ASN A 121 -3.54 -20.10 -0.40
N THR A 122 -3.91 -18.85 -0.66
CA THR A 122 -2.98 -17.84 -1.20
C THR A 122 -3.42 -16.44 -0.83
N SER A 123 -2.47 -15.50 -0.84
CA SER A 123 -2.73 -14.08 -0.63
C SER A 123 -1.78 -13.20 -1.44
N GLN A 124 -2.31 -12.12 -2.00
CA GLN A 124 -1.58 -11.10 -2.72
C GLN A 124 -1.83 -9.74 -2.07
N VAL A 125 -0.77 -8.98 -1.84
CA VAL A 125 -0.86 -7.61 -1.31
C VAL A 125 -0.29 -6.67 -2.35
N LEU A 126 -1.08 -5.70 -2.75
CA LEU A 126 -0.71 -4.64 -3.67
C LEU A 126 -0.78 -3.28 -2.98
N ARG A 127 -0.42 -2.23 -3.70
CA ARG A 127 -0.32 -0.90 -3.13
C ARG A 127 -1.59 -0.42 -2.43
N GLU A 128 -2.76 -0.69 -2.99
CA GLU A 128 -4.04 -0.11 -2.58
C GLU A 128 -5.09 -1.16 -2.21
N PHE A 129 -4.73 -2.42 -2.26
CA PHE A 129 -5.64 -3.51 -1.90
C PHE A 129 -4.86 -4.80 -1.58
N CYS A 130 -5.55 -5.73 -0.96
CA CYS A 130 -5.10 -7.11 -0.93
C CYS A 130 -6.24 -8.07 -1.25
N VAL A 131 -5.90 -9.24 -1.75
CA VAL A 131 -6.82 -10.36 -1.96
C VAL A 131 -6.31 -11.60 -1.28
N VAL A 132 -7.23 -12.35 -0.72
CA VAL A 132 -6.98 -13.63 -0.06
C VAL A 132 -7.94 -14.65 -0.63
N ALA A 133 -7.42 -15.80 -1.04
CA ALA A 133 -8.24 -16.93 -1.46
C ALA A 133 -8.11 -18.05 -0.43
N THR A 134 -9.25 -18.51 0.03
CA THR A 134 -9.37 -19.67 0.91
C THR A 134 -9.96 -20.84 0.14
N ASP A 135 -10.24 -21.92 0.84
CA ASP A 135 -10.98 -23.05 0.31
C ASP A 135 -12.50 -22.83 0.23
N GLN A 136 -13.00 -21.74 0.87
CA GLN A 136 -14.44 -21.42 0.95
C GLN A 136 -14.79 -20.06 0.35
N HIS A 137 -13.89 -19.08 0.40
CA HIS A 137 -14.16 -17.71 -0.03
C HIS A 137 -12.98 -17.08 -0.79
N LEU A 138 -13.32 -16.04 -1.54
CA LEU A 138 -12.39 -15.01 -1.98
C LEU A 138 -12.65 -13.75 -1.14
N TYR A 139 -11.62 -13.19 -0.54
CA TYR A 139 -11.68 -11.94 0.22
C TYR A 139 -10.88 -10.85 -0.48
N GLY A 140 -11.45 -9.66 -0.55
CA GLY A 140 -10.79 -8.47 -1.07
C GLY A 140 -10.86 -7.34 -0.06
N PHE A 141 -9.72 -6.76 0.28
CA PHE A 141 -9.61 -5.59 1.13
C PHE A 141 -9.26 -4.37 0.29
N GLN A 142 -10.02 -3.29 0.45
CA GLN A 142 -9.76 -2.02 -0.19
C GLN A 142 -9.17 -1.02 0.81
N GLU A 143 -7.99 -0.51 0.49
CA GLU A 143 -7.27 0.43 1.34
C GLU A 143 -8.05 1.73 1.57
N THR A 144 -8.67 2.28 0.52
CA THR A 144 -9.42 3.55 0.56
C THR A 144 -10.65 3.51 1.48
N LEU A 145 -11.20 2.34 1.74
CA LEU A 145 -12.38 2.14 2.57
C LEU A 145 -12.06 1.43 3.90
N ALA A 146 -10.87 0.86 4.03
CA ALA A 146 -10.47 -0.05 5.11
C ALA A 146 -11.52 -1.16 5.33
N HIS A 147 -12.05 -1.68 4.24
CA HIS A 147 -13.18 -2.61 4.27
C HIS A 147 -12.89 -3.89 3.49
N TRP A 148 -13.37 -5.00 4.05
CA TRP A 148 -13.35 -6.31 3.41
C TRP A 148 -14.65 -6.56 2.66
N THR A 149 -14.53 -7.17 1.50
CA THR A 149 -15.65 -7.80 0.77
C THR A 149 -15.33 -9.27 0.57
N SER A 150 -16.34 -10.11 0.51
CA SER A 150 -16.19 -11.54 0.30
C SER A 150 -17.05 -12.04 -0.84
N GLU A 151 -16.60 -13.10 -1.49
CA GLU A 151 -17.32 -13.86 -2.51
C GLU A 151 -17.20 -15.33 -2.16
N ALA A 152 -18.33 -15.99 -1.89
CA ALA A 152 -18.36 -17.40 -1.53
C ALA A 152 -18.08 -18.29 -2.75
N LEU A 153 -17.28 -19.33 -2.52
CA LEU A 153 -17.05 -20.39 -3.49
C LEU A 153 -18.13 -21.45 -3.40
N GLY A 154 -18.51 -22.02 -4.52
CA GLY A 154 -19.41 -23.17 -4.55
C GLY A 154 -18.80 -24.40 -3.86
N GLY A 155 -19.62 -25.32 -3.35
CA GLY A 155 -19.11 -26.47 -2.58
C GLY A 155 -18.10 -27.34 -3.32
N SER A 156 -18.18 -27.41 -4.66
CA SER A 156 -17.20 -28.09 -5.55
C SER A 156 -16.21 -27.15 -6.20
N GLU A 157 -16.42 -25.86 -6.11
CA GLU A 157 -15.58 -24.84 -6.72
C GLU A 157 -14.21 -24.77 -6.03
N ARG A 158 -13.16 -24.70 -6.82
CA ARG A 158 -11.78 -24.58 -6.32
C ARG A 158 -11.05 -23.49 -7.06
N VAL A 159 -10.30 -22.67 -6.32
CA VAL A 159 -9.41 -21.67 -6.88
C VAL A 159 -8.21 -22.38 -7.50
N GLN A 160 -7.99 -22.17 -8.79
CA GLN A 160 -6.86 -22.72 -9.55
C GLN A 160 -5.69 -21.76 -9.56
N GLU A 161 -5.97 -20.46 -9.73
CA GLU A 161 -4.94 -19.42 -9.82
C GLU A 161 -5.48 -18.09 -9.31
N VAL A 162 -4.61 -17.31 -8.66
CA VAL A 162 -4.86 -15.90 -8.32
C VAL A 162 -3.73 -15.06 -8.88
N ARG A 163 -4.08 -14.07 -9.69
CA ARG A 163 -3.16 -13.03 -10.20
C ARG A 163 -3.61 -11.68 -9.71
N ALA A 164 -2.64 -10.83 -9.35
CA ALA A 164 -2.92 -9.46 -9.03
C ALA A 164 -1.88 -8.54 -9.68
N HIS A 165 -2.34 -7.44 -10.27
CA HIS A 165 -1.49 -6.46 -10.95
C HIS A 165 -2.14 -5.07 -10.92
N GLY A 166 -1.33 -4.04 -10.63
CA GLY A 166 -1.81 -2.66 -10.58
C GLY A 166 -2.95 -2.50 -9.59
N HIS A 167 -4.16 -2.27 -10.08
CA HIS A 167 -5.36 -2.08 -9.29
C HIS A 167 -6.36 -3.23 -9.38
N LEU A 168 -5.95 -4.36 -9.95
CA LEU A 168 -6.80 -5.48 -10.26
C LEU A 168 -6.28 -6.78 -9.66
N ALA A 169 -7.22 -7.65 -9.27
CA ALA A 169 -6.96 -9.06 -9.07
C ALA A 169 -7.95 -9.91 -9.89
N LEU A 170 -7.49 -11.09 -10.25
CA LEU A 170 -8.24 -12.10 -10.98
C LEU A 170 -8.03 -13.44 -10.28
N ALA A 171 -9.10 -14.06 -9.84
CA ALA A 171 -9.12 -15.46 -9.45
C ALA A 171 -9.74 -16.29 -10.59
N VAL A 172 -9.04 -17.35 -10.98
CA VAL A 172 -9.55 -18.39 -11.87
C VAL A 172 -9.98 -19.55 -11.02
N THR A 173 -11.23 -19.93 -11.12
CA THR A 173 -11.75 -21.10 -10.42
C THR A 173 -12.08 -22.22 -11.41
N THR A 174 -12.51 -23.34 -10.89
CA THR A 174 -13.00 -24.46 -11.72
C THR A 174 -14.31 -24.14 -12.46
N GLU A 175 -15.05 -23.10 -12.02
CA GLU A 175 -16.41 -22.82 -12.51
C GLU A 175 -16.53 -21.43 -13.14
N ARG A 176 -15.70 -20.46 -12.73
CA ARG A 176 -15.82 -19.06 -13.15
C ARG A 176 -14.51 -18.29 -13.06
N LEU A 177 -14.50 -17.11 -13.67
CA LEU A 177 -13.52 -16.06 -13.45
C LEU A 177 -14.08 -15.07 -12.46
N VAL A 178 -13.30 -14.67 -11.49
CA VAL A 178 -13.72 -13.70 -10.47
C VAL A 178 -12.74 -12.54 -10.43
N GLY A 179 -13.19 -11.37 -10.89
CA GLY A 179 -12.41 -10.15 -10.91
C GLY A 179 -12.65 -9.31 -9.65
N PHE A 180 -11.60 -8.68 -9.12
CA PHE A 180 -11.65 -7.70 -8.05
C PHE A 180 -10.89 -6.44 -8.46
N SER A 181 -11.41 -5.27 -8.07
CA SER A 181 -10.78 -3.98 -8.36
C SER A 181 -10.65 -3.14 -7.09
N ALA A 182 -9.51 -2.43 -6.96
CA ALA A 182 -9.32 -1.44 -5.91
C ALA A 182 -10.32 -0.26 -5.98
N PHE A 183 -10.93 0.00 -7.15
CA PHE A 183 -11.81 1.13 -7.39
C PHE A 183 -13.30 0.79 -7.39
N MET A 184 -13.63 -0.49 -7.43
CA MET A 184 -15.01 -0.97 -7.47
C MET A 184 -15.29 -1.80 -6.22
N SER A 185 -16.47 -1.65 -5.66
CA SER A 185 -16.87 -2.49 -4.53
C SER A 185 -17.24 -3.90 -5.00
N GLY A 186 -16.75 -4.90 -4.24
CA GLY A 186 -17.11 -6.29 -4.44
C GLY A 186 -16.34 -7.00 -5.54
N PHE A 187 -16.69 -8.25 -5.71
CA PHE A 187 -16.20 -9.15 -6.74
C PHE A 187 -17.14 -9.18 -7.94
N HIS A 188 -16.60 -9.43 -9.11
CA HIS A 188 -17.34 -9.54 -10.35
C HIS A 188 -17.07 -10.90 -10.98
N ALA A 189 -18.05 -11.78 -10.90
CA ALA A 189 -17.94 -13.12 -11.43
C ALA A 189 -18.40 -13.22 -12.91
N MET A 190 -17.69 -14.06 -13.68
CA MET A 190 -18.04 -14.44 -15.03
C MET A 190 -18.02 -15.98 -15.14
N PRO A 191 -19.16 -16.63 -15.23
CA PRO A 191 -19.24 -18.09 -15.35
C PRO A 191 -18.53 -18.61 -16.59
N LEU A 192 -17.79 -19.69 -16.44
CA LEU A 192 -17.28 -20.50 -17.55
C LEU A 192 -18.40 -21.40 -18.07
N GLN A 193 -18.49 -21.56 -19.38
CA GLN A 193 -19.58 -22.30 -20.01
C GLN A 193 -19.20 -23.78 -20.23
N GLY A 194 -19.83 -24.67 -19.49
CA GLY A 194 -19.65 -26.14 -19.69
C GLY A 194 -18.18 -26.55 -19.59
N ASP A 195 -17.61 -26.93 -20.73
CA ASP A 195 -16.23 -27.37 -20.91
C ASP A 195 -15.27 -26.22 -21.31
N GLU A 196 -15.65 -24.98 -21.08
CA GLU A 196 -14.80 -23.80 -21.36
C GLU A 196 -13.55 -23.80 -20.48
N LEU A 197 -12.37 -23.76 -21.11
CA LEU A 197 -11.08 -23.79 -20.43
C LEU A 197 -10.33 -22.47 -20.63
N VAL A 198 -9.70 -21.98 -19.58
CA VAL A 198 -8.78 -20.83 -19.67
C VAL A 198 -7.50 -21.28 -20.38
N GLN A 199 -7.16 -20.63 -21.48
CA GLN A 199 -5.98 -20.92 -22.30
C GLN A 199 -4.82 -19.95 -22.02
N GLY A 200 -5.14 -18.72 -21.63
CA GLY A 200 -4.13 -17.70 -21.33
C GLY A 200 -4.71 -16.49 -20.63
N ILE A 201 -3.86 -15.82 -19.86
CA ILE A 201 -4.18 -14.60 -19.15
C ILE A 201 -3.08 -13.61 -19.46
N GLU A 202 -3.45 -12.48 -20.05
CA GLU A 202 -2.57 -11.36 -20.34
C GLU A 202 -2.93 -10.18 -19.43
N GLN A 203 -1.91 -9.45 -19.01
CA GLN A 203 -2.05 -8.25 -18.18
C GLN A 203 -1.63 -7.05 -19.01
N THR A 204 -2.50 -6.07 -19.15
CA THR A 204 -2.23 -4.84 -19.89
C THR A 204 -2.70 -3.64 -19.08
N GLY A 205 -1.76 -2.85 -18.55
CA GLY A 205 -2.07 -1.61 -17.85
C GLY A 205 -3.12 -1.78 -16.75
N ASP A 206 -4.37 -1.44 -17.05
CA ASP A 206 -5.52 -1.48 -16.15
C ASP A 206 -6.54 -2.60 -16.47
N ALA A 207 -6.12 -3.64 -17.20
CA ALA A 207 -6.98 -4.73 -17.61
C ALA A 207 -6.32 -6.10 -17.50
N PHE A 208 -7.14 -7.12 -17.19
CA PHE A 208 -6.87 -8.52 -17.49
C PHE A 208 -7.60 -8.94 -18.77
N LEU A 209 -6.86 -9.55 -19.67
CA LEU A 209 -7.39 -10.21 -20.86
C LEU A 209 -7.32 -11.71 -20.65
N VAL A 210 -8.45 -12.38 -20.62
CA VAL A 210 -8.54 -13.81 -20.43
C VAL A 210 -9.01 -14.47 -21.73
N LYS A 211 -8.12 -15.25 -22.33
CA LYS A 211 -8.46 -16.06 -23.49
C LYS A 211 -8.91 -17.43 -23.03
N THR A 212 -10.11 -17.80 -23.40
CA THR A 212 -10.65 -19.13 -23.15
C THR A 212 -10.70 -19.94 -24.43
N SER A 213 -11.11 -21.21 -24.35
CA SER A 213 -11.34 -22.06 -25.52
C SER A 213 -12.49 -21.61 -26.42
N ARG A 214 -13.34 -20.67 -25.93
CA ARG A 214 -14.58 -20.22 -26.61
C ARG A 214 -14.61 -18.76 -26.95
N ARG A 215 -14.01 -17.89 -26.09
CA ARG A 215 -14.12 -16.43 -26.19
C ARG A 215 -12.92 -15.74 -25.55
N THR A 216 -12.82 -14.44 -25.80
CA THR A 216 -11.87 -13.56 -25.10
C THR A 216 -12.65 -12.62 -24.19
N LEU A 217 -12.28 -12.60 -22.93
CA LEU A 217 -12.94 -11.82 -21.87
C LEU A 217 -11.99 -10.75 -21.35
N MET A 218 -12.50 -9.57 -21.06
CA MET A 218 -11.73 -8.48 -20.49
C MET A 218 -12.35 -7.99 -19.20
N PHE A 219 -11.52 -7.82 -18.17
CA PHE A 219 -11.87 -7.20 -16.89
C PHE A 219 -11.01 -5.97 -16.68
N ARG A 220 -11.64 -4.81 -16.43
CA ARG A 220 -10.95 -3.53 -16.25
C ARG A 220 -11.17 -2.95 -14.86
N SER A 221 -10.20 -2.15 -14.40
CA SER A 221 -10.19 -1.59 -13.04
C SER A 221 -11.32 -0.61 -12.72
N ARG A 222 -11.91 0.02 -13.73
CA ARG A 222 -12.97 1.05 -13.58
C ARG A 222 -14.26 0.71 -14.31
N MET A 223 -14.45 -0.54 -14.68
CA MET A 223 -15.66 -1.03 -15.31
C MET A 223 -16.34 -2.04 -14.40
N SER A 224 -17.65 -1.88 -14.20
CA SER A 224 -18.45 -2.82 -13.44
C SER A 224 -18.71 -4.09 -14.25
N GLY A 225 -17.80 -5.05 -14.14
CA GLY A 225 -17.98 -6.37 -14.73
C GLY A 225 -17.08 -6.69 -15.90
N TRP A 226 -17.38 -7.79 -16.53
CA TRP A 226 -16.65 -8.39 -17.63
C TRP A 226 -17.20 -7.92 -18.97
N THR A 227 -16.32 -7.81 -19.95
CA THR A 227 -16.69 -7.54 -21.35
C THR A 227 -16.17 -8.68 -22.22
N GLU A 228 -17.05 -9.23 -23.07
CA GLU A 228 -16.66 -10.18 -24.10
C GLU A 228 -16.17 -9.39 -25.32
N MET A 229 -15.02 -9.78 -25.83
CA MET A 229 -14.42 -9.21 -27.02
C MET A 229 -14.77 -10.06 -28.23
N SER A 230 -15.38 -9.42 -29.21
CA SER A 230 -15.72 -10.02 -30.51
C SER A 230 -14.56 -9.94 -31.49
#